data_f8031568d72cb78519042c4021a2b66a
#
_entry.id   f8031568d72cb78519042c4021a2b66a
#
_cell.length_a   1.000
_cell.length_b   1.000
_cell.length_c   1.000
_cell.angle_alpha   90.00
_cell.angle_beta   90.00
_cell.angle_gamma   90.00
#
_symmetry.space_group_name_H-M   'P 1'
#
loop_
_entity.id
_entity.type
_entity.pdbx_description
1 polymer ?
#
loop_
_entity_poly.entity_id
_entity_poly.type
_entity_poly.pdbx_seq_one_letter_code
_entity_poly.pdbx_strand_id
1 'polypeptide(L)'
;METLITSFEELAREEGRQEGRQEGLAKGQRDLVLRLLTHKLGALDEALRVRVASLEPETLLRLSDALLDFVTRADLDAWLATLPDPRGAA
;
A
#
# COMPACT_ATOMS: atom_id res chain seq x y z
N MET A 1 39.06 -0.33 16.36
CA MET A 1 38.82 -1.45 17.07
C MET A 1 37.39 -1.64 17.32
N GLU A 2 36.80 -0.75 18.03
CA GLU A 2 35.40 -0.79 18.22
C GLU A 2 34.64 -0.88 16.94
N THR A 3 35.23 -0.37 15.88
CA THR A 3 34.61 -0.34 14.59
C THR A 3 34.22 -1.69 14.07
N LEU A 4 34.97 -2.74 14.36
CA LEU A 4 34.65 -4.06 13.84
C LEU A 4 33.43 -4.68 14.51
N ILE A 5 33.38 -4.57 15.82
CA ILE A 5 32.27 -5.12 16.59
C ILE A 5 31.04 -4.28 16.37
N THR A 6 31.22 -2.99 16.34
CA THR A 6 30.13 -2.05 16.12
C THR A 6 29.50 -2.23 14.75
N SER A 7 30.29 -2.52 13.74
CA SER A 7 29.74 -2.65 12.41
C SER A 7 28.82 -3.86 12.28
N PHE A 8 29.06 -4.92 13.04
CA PHE A 8 28.17 -6.07 13.03
C PHE A 8 26.81 -5.72 13.61
N GLU A 9 26.85 -5.06 14.77
CA GLU A 9 25.61 -4.62 15.41
C GLU A 9 24.90 -3.56 14.57
N GLU A 10 25.66 -2.67 13.98
CA GLU A 10 25.08 -1.63 13.13
C GLU A 10 24.40 -2.19 11.91
N LEU A 11 25.01 -3.23 11.30
CA LEU A 11 24.37 -3.88 10.15
C LEU A 11 23.05 -4.52 10.55
N ALA A 12 23.02 -5.20 11.69
CA ALA A 12 21.81 -5.83 12.15
C ALA A 12 20.73 -4.79 12.45
N ARG A 13 21.10 -3.68 13.06
CA ARG A 13 20.17 -2.60 13.34
C ARG A 13 19.67 -1.93 12.07
N GLU A 14 20.57 -1.77 11.11
CA GLU A 14 20.22 -1.16 9.85
C GLU A 14 19.23 -2.01 9.08
N GLU A 15 19.41 -3.32 9.06
CA GLU A 15 18.46 -4.21 8.42
C GLU A 15 17.09 -4.12 9.08
N GLY A 16 17.06 -4.13 10.42
CA GLY A 16 15.81 -4.00 11.14
C GLY A 16 15.12 -2.68 10.89
N ARG A 17 15.90 -1.60 10.81
CA ARG A 17 15.34 -0.29 10.52
C ARG A 17 14.80 -0.19 9.10
N GLN A 18 15.48 -0.81 8.15
CA GLN A 18 15.03 -0.81 6.77
C GLN A 18 13.72 -1.59 6.62
N GLU A 19 13.63 -2.74 7.25
CA GLU A 19 12.39 -3.51 7.24
C GLU A 19 11.25 -2.74 7.88
N GLY A 20 11.47 -2.14 9.04
CA GLY A 20 10.47 -1.33 9.71
C GLY A 20 10.07 -0.12 8.89
N ARG A 21 11.02 0.47 8.19
CA ARG A 21 10.75 1.62 7.33
C ARG A 21 9.91 1.22 6.13
N GLN A 22 10.22 0.07 5.53
CA GLN A 22 9.44 -0.43 4.40
C GLN A 22 8.02 -0.76 4.80
N GLU A 23 7.83 -1.39 5.93
CA GLU A 23 6.50 -1.67 6.46
C GLU A 23 5.75 -0.39 6.78
N GLY A 24 6.42 0.58 7.37
CA GLY A 24 5.83 1.87 7.68
C GLY A 24 5.44 2.63 6.44
N LEU A 25 6.27 2.58 5.41
CA LEU A 25 5.96 3.24 4.14
C LEU A 25 4.77 2.57 3.46
N ALA A 26 4.72 1.24 3.46
CA ALA A 26 3.61 0.52 2.86
C ALA A 26 2.31 0.82 3.59
N LYS A 27 2.35 0.87 4.91
CA LYS A 27 1.18 1.20 5.70
C LYS A 27 0.75 2.65 5.47
N GLY A 28 1.71 3.57 5.46
CA GLY A 28 1.42 4.98 5.20
C GLY A 28 0.84 5.20 3.83
N GLN A 29 1.38 4.52 2.83
CA GLN A 29 0.87 4.57 1.47
C GLN A 29 -0.57 4.06 1.40
N ARG A 30 -0.85 2.95 2.05
CA ARG A 30 -2.17 2.36 2.10
C ARG A 30 -3.17 3.31 2.76
N ASP A 31 -2.78 3.86 3.90
CA ASP A 31 -3.63 4.79 4.64
C ASP A 31 -3.91 6.04 3.81
N LEU A 32 -2.89 6.56 3.13
CA LEU A 32 -3.04 7.73 2.29
C LEU A 32 -3.98 7.47 1.12
N VAL A 33 -3.80 6.33 0.45
CA VAL A 33 -4.66 5.99 -0.69
C VAL A 33 -6.12 5.85 -0.23
N LEU A 34 -6.36 5.18 0.89
CA LEU A 34 -7.70 5.06 1.45
C LEU A 34 -8.30 6.42 1.79
N ARG A 35 -7.49 7.30 2.35
CA ARG A 35 -7.94 8.64 2.68
C ARG A 35 -8.31 9.44 1.45
N LEU A 36 -7.47 9.37 0.42
CA LEU A 36 -7.73 10.08 -0.83
C LEU A 36 -8.99 9.54 -1.51
N LEU A 37 -9.15 8.23 -1.52
CA LEU A 37 -10.35 7.62 -2.08
C LEU A 37 -11.60 8.06 -1.33
N THR A 38 -11.54 8.11 -0.02
CA THR A 38 -12.65 8.54 0.80
C THR A 38 -13.00 10.00 0.52
N HIS A 39 -12.00 10.84 0.36
CA HIS A 39 -12.23 12.25 0.04
C HIS A 39 -12.84 12.42 -1.34
N LYS A 40 -12.40 11.62 -2.28
CA LYS A 40 -12.78 11.80 -3.67
C LYS A 40 -14.13 11.15 -3.98
N LEU A 41 -14.36 9.98 -3.42
CA LEU A 41 -15.52 9.14 -3.77
C LEU A 41 -16.56 9.04 -2.65
N GLY A 42 -16.24 9.58 -1.47
CA GLY A 42 -17.08 9.43 -0.31
C GLY A 42 -16.72 8.18 0.49
N ALA A 43 -17.45 7.93 1.54
CA ALA A 43 -17.15 6.83 2.44
C ALA A 43 -17.20 5.49 1.69
N LEU A 44 -16.14 4.71 1.84
CA LEU A 44 -16.06 3.39 1.24
C LEU A 44 -16.67 2.37 2.19
N ASP A 45 -17.33 1.35 1.63
CA ASP A 45 -17.85 0.30 2.46
C ASP A 45 -16.69 -0.61 2.90
N GLU A 46 -16.95 -1.44 3.89
CA GLU A 46 -15.91 -2.26 4.50
C GLU A 46 -15.25 -3.20 3.49
N ALA A 47 -16.04 -3.77 2.60
CA ALA A 47 -15.51 -4.67 1.59
C ALA A 47 -14.49 -3.99 0.68
N LEU A 48 -14.77 -2.77 0.26
CA LEU A 48 -13.85 -2.00 -0.57
C LEU A 48 -12.61 -1.58 0.20
N ARG A 49 -12.79 -1.17 1.45
CA ARG A 49 -11.65 -0.79 2.29
C ARG A 49 -10.70 -1.95 2.48
N VAL A 50 -11.24 -3.12 2.80
CA VAL A 50 -10.43 -4.32 2.99
C VAL A 50 -9.72 -4.69 1.70
N ARG A 51 -10.43 -4.62 0.59
CA ARG A 51 -9.84 -4.96 -0.71
C ARG A 51 -8.68 -4.04 -1.05
N VAL A 52 -8.85 -2.74 -0.89
CA VAL A 52 -7.79 -1.78 -1.16
C VAL A 52 -6.63 -1.97 -0.18
N ALA A 53 -6.94 -2.21 1.09
CA ALA A 53 -5.92 -2.39 2.11
C ALA A 53 -5.08 -3.64 1.88
N SER A 54 -5.60 -4.62 1.17
CA SER A 54 -4.87 -5.86 0.90
C SER A 54 -4.09 -5.85 -0.41
N LEU A 55 -4.10 -4.73 -1.14
CA LEU A 55 -3.36 -4.62 -2.38
C LEU A 55 -1.85 -4.55 -2.12
N GLU A 56 -1.10 -5.07 -3.07
CA GLU A 56 0.35 -5.00 -3.03
C GLU A 56 0.82 -3.57 -3.18
N PRO A 57 2.00 -3.22 -2.64
CA PRO A 57 2.51 -1.85 -2.75
C PRO A 57 2.57 -1.32 -4.18
N GLU A 58 2.97 -2.15 -5.12
CA GLU A 58 3.02 -1.74 -6.53
C GLU A 58 1.64 -1.43 -7.07
N THR A 59 0.66 -2.23 -6.68
CA THR A 59 -0.72 -2.02 -7.11
C THR A 59 -1.30 -0.78 -6.46
N LEU A 60 -0.93 -0.52 -5.19
CA LEU A 60 -1.34 0.71 -4.52
C LEU A 60 -0.78 1.95 -5.22
N LEU A 61 0.45 1.87 -5.72
CA LEU A 61 1.02 2.98 -6.49
C LEU A 61 0.23 3.23 -7.77
N ARG A 62 -0.14 2.16 -8.46
CA ARG A 62 -0.96 2.30 -9.66
C ARG A 62 -2.33 2.89 -9.33
N LEU A 63 -2.88 2.47 -8.19
CA LEU A 63 -4.16 3.01 -7.75
C LEU A 63 -4.04 4.49 -7.41
N SER A 64 -2.94 4.91 -6.80
CA SER A 64 -2.73 6.32 -6.49
C SER A 64 -2.70 7.19 -7.73
N ASP A 65 -2.19 6.67 -8.84
CA ASP A 65 -2.23 7.38 -10.11
C ASP A 65 -3.63 7.35 -10.72
N ALA A 66 -4.25 6.18 -10.70
CA ALA A 66 -5.57 6.00 -11.31
C ALA A 66 -6.66 6.79 -10.60
N LEU A 67 -6.54 6.94 -9.27
CA LEU A 67 -7.59 7.63 -8.52
C LEU A 67 -7.73 9.09 -8.90
N LEU A 68 -6.72 9.67 -9.52
CA LEU A 68 -6.81 11.05 -9.99
C LEU A 68 -7.86 11.21 -11.07
N ASP A 69 -8.13 10.15 -11.81
CA ASP A 69 -9.12 10.15 -12.87
C ASP A 69 -10.49 9.66 -12.43
N PHE A 70 -10.60 9.16 -11.21
CA PHE A 70 -11.88 8.66 -10.72
C PHE A 70 -12.82 9.82 -10.41
N VAL A 71 -14.06 9.65 -10.79
CA VAL A 71 -15.11 10.62 -10.50
C VAL A 71 -16.15 10.00 -9.56
N THR A 72 -16.43 8.71 -9.75
CA THR A 72 -17.42 8.00 -8.96
C THR A 72 -16.85 6.73 -8.36
N ARG A 73 -17.57 6.19 -7.42
CA ARG A 73 -17.19 4.92 -6.80
C ARG A 73 -17.18 3.77 -7.82
N ALA A 74 -18.03 3.87 -8.82
CA ALA A 74 -18.05 2.90 -9.89
C ALA A 74 -16.73 2.84 -10.64
N ASP A 75 -16.04 3.97 -10.74
CA ASP A 75 -14.72 4.02 -11.37
C ASP A 75 -13.70 3.18 -10.59
N LEU A 76 -13.77 3.24 -9.27
CA LEU A 76 -12.91 2.41 -8.43
C LEU A 76 -13.25 0.93 -8.59
N ASP A 77 -14.54 0.58 -8.58
CA ASP A 77 -14.96 -0.79 -8.76
C ASP A 77 -14.49 -1.34 -10.10
N ALA A 78 -14.64 -0.56 -11.14
CA ALA A 78 -14.20 -0.96 -12.48
C ALA A 78 -12.70 -1.17 -12.53
N TRP A 79 -11.95 -0.30 -11.89
CA TRP A 79 -10.49 -0.42 -11.85
C TRP A 79 -10.06 -1.67 -11.09
N LEU A 80 -10.68 -1.94 -9.95
CA LEU A 80 -10.39 -3.12 -9.16
C LEU A 80 -10.73 -4.40 -9.92
N ALA A 81 -11.75 -4.36 -10.75
CA ALA A 81 -12.15 -5.50 -11.57
C ALA A 81 -11.10 -5.85 -12.63
N THR A 82 -10.23 -4.92 -12.97
CA THR A 82 -9.15 -5.20 -13.94
C THR A 82 -7.98 -5.94 -13.31
N LEU A 83 -7.92 -6.00 -11.98
CA LEU A 83 -6.82 -6.66 -11.30
C LEU A 83 -7.05 -8.16 -11.25
N PRO A 84 -5.96 -8.96 -11.30
CA PRO A 84 -6.12 -10.40 -11.13
C PRO A 84 -6.60 -10.72 -9.71
N ASP A 85 -7.47 -11.69 -9.61
CA ASP A 85 -7.95 -12.14 -8.33
C ASP A 85 -6.80 -12.89 -7.62
N PRO A 86 -6.37 -12.44 -6.45
CA PRO A 86 -5.29 -13.11 -5.74
C PRO A 86 -5.61 -14.55 -5.35
N ARG A 87 -6.89 -14.88 -5.30
CA ARG A 87 -7.26 -16.25 -4.99
C ARG A 87 -7.47 -17.07 -6.21
N GLY A 88 -8.02 -16.43 -7.21
CA GLY A 88 -8.51 -17.16 -8.31
C GLY A 88 -7.67 -17.09 -9.52
N ALA A 89 -6.51 -16.65 -9.36
CA ALA A 89 -5.61 -16.50 -10.46
C ALA A 89 -5.53 -17.76 -11.29
N ALA A 90 -5.93 -18.81 -10.78
CA ALA A 90 -5.93 -20.03 -11.54
C ALA A 90 -6.95 -20.00 -12.64
#